data_9f3f60d6ece6ba4ebd39f2540b706011
#
_entry.id   9f3f60d6ece6ba4ebd39f2540b706011
#
_cell.length_a   1.000
_cell.length_b   1.000
_cell.length_c   1.000
_cell.angle_alpha   90.00
_cell.angle_beta   90.00
_cell.angle_gamma   90.00
#
_symmetry.space_group_name_H-M   'P 1'
#
loop_
_entity.id
_entity.type
_entity.pdbx_description
1 polymer ?
#
loop_
_entity_poly.entity_id
_entity_poly.type
_entity_poly.pdbx_seq_one_letter_code
_entity_poly.pdbx_strand_id
1 'polypeptide(L)'
;MYPNKINKKFKSKADTLTFLQKKLIRGKVEEIFSFTVLDWKIDKKQIIRKTIDKFYPDEIIVRSSARGEDSVDTTEAGKYKSIQNISTQIKKNLENSVNEVILAYTEKENENQENQVLIQRQTTDVITNGVVFTRTPDNGSPYYVINFSDSKETDNVTKGEISNLIKIFRNCEKKIIPKKWKKLIFVLEEIESIFETDFLDIEFGITKKDIV
;
A
#
# COMPACT_ATOMS: atom_id res chain seq x y z
N MET A 1 -19.79 -7.62 -17.83
CA MET A 1 -20.43 -6.77 -16.80
C MET A 1 -19.88 -7.25 -15.47
N TYR A 2 -18.88 -6.57 -14.92
CA TYR A 2 -18.24 -6.94 -13.66
C TYR A 2 -19.16 -6.54 -12.50
N PRO A 3 -19.37 -7.39 -11.49
CA PRO A 3 -20.22 -7.00 -10.37
C PRO A 3 -19.52 -5.91 -9.55
N ASN A 4 -19.97 -4.67 -9.72
CA ASN A 4 -19.61 -3.51 -8.90
C ASN A 4 -20.11 -3.72 -7.46
N LYS A 5 -19.41 -4.54 -6.68
CA LYS A 5 -19.58 -4.63 -5.23
C LYS A 5 -18.26 -4.38 -4.52
N ILE A 6 -17.52 -3.35 -4.91
CA ILE A 6 -16.56 -2.78 -3.97
C ILE A 6 -17.39 -2.04 -2.95
N ASN A 7 -17.32 -2.53 -1.74
CA ASN A 7 -18.04 -2.00 -0.60
C ASN A 7 -17.79 -0.48 -0.52
N LYS A 8 -18.80 0.33 -0.78
CA LYS A 8 -18.83 1.82 -0.64
C LYS A 8 -18.39 2.32 0.75
N LYS A 9 -17.91 1.41 1.59
CA LYS A 9 -17.56 1.64 2.99
C LYS A 9 -16.22 2.33 3.17
N PHE A 10 -15.27 2.13 2.24
CA PHE A 10 -13.93 2.71 2.32
C PHE A 10 -13.79 3.83 1.30
N LYS A 11 -13.39 5.00 1.76
CA LYS A 11 -13.33 6.21 0.94
C LYS A 11 -11.91 6.58 0.53
N SER A 12 -10.92 5.93 1.14
CA SER A 12 -9.51 6.23 0.93
C SER A 12 -8.63 5.01 1.27
N LYS A 13 -7.40 5.00 0.78
CA LYS A 13 -6.37 4.01 1.14
C LYS A 13 -6.12 3.95 2.65
N ALA A 14 -6.08 5.09 3.32
CA ALA A 14 -5.88 5.15 4.78
C ALA A 14 -7.03 4.47 5.54
N ASP A 15 -8.28 4.66 5.12
CA ASP A 15 -9.45 4.01 5.74
C ASP A 15 -9.38 2.49 5.54
N THR A 16 -9.05 2.04 4.32
CA THR A 16 -8.90 0.62 3.96
C THR A 16 -7.82 -0.05 4.81
N LEU A 17 -6.63 0.54 4.89
CA LEU A 17 -5.53 -0.01 5.67
C LEU A 17 -5.81 0.00 7.18
N THR A 18 -6.46 1.04 7.69
CA THR A 18 -6.88 1.11 9.11
C THR A 18 -7.87 0.00 9.47
N PHE A 19 -8.78 -0.32 8.57
CA PHE A 19 -9.70 -1.42 8.75
C PHE A 19 -8.98 -2.78 8.69
N LEU A 20 -8.14 -2.97 7.67
CA LEU A 20 -7.40 -4.21 7.46
C LEU A 20 -6.45 -4.50 8.64
N GLN A 21 -5.78 -3.49 9.19
CA GLN A 21 -4.88 -3.62 10.34
C GLN A 21 -5.55 -4.28 11.56
N LYS A 22 -6.87 -4.07 11.72
CA LYS A 22 -7.65 -4.62 12.85
C LYS A 22 -8.16 -6.04 12.60
N LYS A 23 -8.14 -6.52 11.36
CA LYS A 23 -8.80 -7.75 10.94
C LYS A 23 -7.83 -8.82 10.45
N LEU A 24 -6.73 -8.41 9.84
CA LEU A 24 -5.75 -9.32 9.24
C LEU A 24 -4.97 -10.07 10.34
N ILE A 25 -4.91 -11.40 10.21
CA ILE A 25 -4.25 -12.30 11.17
C ILE A 25 -3.01 -12.95 10.56
N ARG A 26 -3.09 -13.37 9.29
CA ARG A 26 -2.03 -14.12 8.60
C ARG A 26 -0.95 -13.26 7.98
N GLY A 27 -1.24 -11.99 7.81
CA GLY A 27 -0.32 -10.95 7.35
C GLY A 27 -0.28 -9.80 8.33
N LYS A 28 0.47 -8.76 7.99
CA LYS A 28 0.63 -7.56 8.80
C LYS A 28 0.41 -6.32 7.96
N VAL A 29 -0.36 -5.36 8.44
CA VAL A 29 -0.31 -3.98 7.98
C VAL A 29 0.61 -3.22 8.92
N GLU A 30 1.63 -2.56 8.39
CA GLU A 30 2.53 -1.74 9.21
C GLU A 30 1.77 -0.65 9.96
N GLU A 31 2.38 -0.16 11.00
CA GLU A 31 1.79 0.92 11.80
C GLU A 31 1.55 2.16 10.94
N ILE A 32 0.35 2.73 11.05
CA ILE A 32 -0.09 3.85 10.23
C ILE A 32 -0.64 4.99 11.11
N PHE A 33 -0.55 6.20 10.59
CA PHE A 33 -1.19 7.39 11.08
C PHE A 33 -1.67 8.23 9.90
N SER A 34 -2.91 8.67 9.91
CA SER A 34 -3.47 9.50 8.84
C SER A 34 -4.11 10.75 9.40
N PHE A 35 -4.13 11.79 8.60
CA PHE A 35 -4.77 13.07 8.88
C PHE A 35 -5.18 13.72 7.56
N THR A 36 -6.12 14.65 7.61
CA THR A 36 -6.58 15.37 6.41
C THR A 36 -5.68 16.56 6.09
N VAL A 37 -5.77 17.04 4.86
CA VAL A 37 -5.11 18.32 4.46
C VAL A 37 -5.60 19.46 5.34
N LEU A 38 -6.89 19.43 5.75
CA LEU A 38 -7.46 20.42 6.67
C LEU A 38 -6.77 20.36 8.04
N ASP A 39 -6.61 19.17 8.63
CA ASP A 39 -5.93 19.00 9.92
C ASP A 39 -4.50 19.57 9.87
N TRP A 40 -3.79 19.32 8.78
CA TRP A 40 -2.44 19.86 8.59
C TRP A 40 -2.42 21.38 8.55
N LYS A 41 -3.39 22.01 7.89
CA LYS A 41 -3.51 23.47 7.83
C LYS A 41 -3.84 24.08 9.20
N ILE A 42 -4.63 23.37 10.02
CA ILE A 42 -5.05 23.85 11.34
C ILE A 42 -3.92 23.72 12.37
N ASP A 43 -3.30 22.56 12.51
CA ASP A 43 -2.25 22.33 13.52
C ASP A 43 -1.15 21.36 13.06
N LYS A 44 -0.33 21.86 12.16
CA LYS A 44 0.85 21.15 11.67
C LYS A 44 1.80 20.71 12.80
N LYS A 45 1.98 21.55 13.84
CA LYS A 45 2.91 21.24 14.93
C LYS A 45 2.44 20.02 15.73
N GLN A 46 1.15 19.92 16.00
CA GLN A 46 0.57 18.77 16.71
C GLN A 46 0.70 17.50 15.89
N ILE A 47 0.47 17.57 14.57
CA ILE A 47 0.60 16.42 13.68
C ILE A 47 2.04 15.91 13.63
N ILE A 48 3.02 16.81 13.48
CA ILE A 48 4.44 16.46 13.53
C ILE A 48 4.78 15.77 14.85
N ARG A 49 4.33 16.34 15.97
CA ARG A 49 4.57 15.77 17.31
C ARG A 49 3.96 14.36 17.41
N LYS A 50 2.70 14.17 17.06
CA LYS A 50 2.02 12.86 17.06
C LYS A 50 2.75 11.83 16.19
N THR A 51 3.24 12.27 15.03
CA THR A 51 4.00 11.39 14.12
C THR A 51 5.31 10.95 14.79
N ILE A 52 6.06 11.87 15.37
CA ILE A 52 7.32 11.55 16.05
C ILE A 52 7.04 10.65 17.26
N ASP A 53 6.10 11.02 18.13
CA ASP A 53 5.76 10.24 19.32
C ASP A 53 5.37 8.79 18.98
N LYS A 54 4.79 8.57 17.79
CA LYS A 54 4.34 7.26 17.32
C LYS A 54 5.43 6.42 16.66
N PHE A 55 6.30 7.04 15.86
CA PHE A 55 7.21 6.31 14.97
C PHE A 55 8.69 6.42 15.31
N TYR A 56 9.08 7.32 16.23
CA TYR A 56 10.49 7.48 16.60
C TYR A 56 11.06 6.18 17.20
N PRO A 57 12.27 5.78 16.86
CA PRO A 57 13.25 6.44 15.97
C PRO A 57 13.18 5.93 14.50
N ASP A 58 12.14 5.24 14.11
CA ASP A 58 12.05 4.53 12.84
C ASP A 58 11.94 5.47 11.63
N GLU A 59 12.22 4.92 10.47
CA GLU A 59 11.89 5.56 9.19
C GLU A 59 10.42 5.33 8.82
N ILE A 60 9.87 6.26 8.07
CA ILE A 60 8.49 6.25 7.62
C ILE A 60 8.36 6.50 6.12
N ILE A 61 7.20 6.14 5.60
CA ILE A 61 6.72 6.49 4.26
C ILE A 61 5.62 7.53 4.43
N VAL A 62 5.67 8.61 3.65
CA VAL A 62 4.61 9.62 3.55
C VAL A 62 3.93 9.44 2.21
N ARG A 63 2.64 9.09 2.20
CA ARG A 63 1.87 8.72 1.01
C ARG A 63 0.61 9.57 0.88
N SER A 64 0.20 9.79 -0.35
CA SER A 64 -1.15 10.28 -0.63
C SER A 64 -2.21 9.23 -0.29
N SER A 65 -3.39 9.69 0.05
CA SER A 65 -4.59 8.90 0.27
C SER A 65 -5.81 9.76 -0.07
N ALA A 66 -5.97 10.04 -1.36
CA ALA A 66 -7.06 10.85 -1.84
C ALA A 66 -8.40 10.11 -1.72
N ARG A 67 -9.48 10.85 -1.53
CA ARG A 67 -10.81 10.28 -1.64
C ARG A 67 -11.10 9.90 -3.09
N GLY A 68 -11.45 8.64 -3.31
CA GLY A 68 -11.73 8.09 -4.65
C GLY A 68 -10.49 7.65 -5.43
N GLU A 69 -9.29 7.68 -4.85
CA GLU A 69 -8.05 7.20 -5.48
C GLU A 69 -8.16 5.73 -5.92
N ASP A 70 -8.82 4.89 -5.13
CA ASP A 70 -9.02 3.47 -5.39
C ASP A 70 -10.38 3.18 -6.08
N SER A 71 -11.00 4.16 -6.77
CA SER A 71 -12.23 3.93 -7.50
C SER A 71 -11.97 3.17 -8.80
N VAL A 72 -12.87 2.23 -9.13
CA VAL A 72 -12.75 1.25 -10.23
C VAL A 72 -12.57 1.87 -11.62
N ASP A 73 -12.87 3.14 -11.78
CA ASP A 73 -12.90 3.82 -13.09
C ASP A 73 -11.57 4.47 -13.50
N THR A 74 -10.56 4.43 -12.63
CA THR A 74 -9.27 5.07 -12.94
C THR A 74 -8.11 4.16 -12.55
N THR A 75 -7.53 3.49 -13.56
CA THR A 75 -6.22 2.82 -13.45
C THR A 75 -5.11 3.88 -13.35
N GLU A 76 -5.02 4.56 -12.20
CA GLU A 76 -4.08 5.66 -11.99
C GLU A 76 -2.88 5.23 -11.13
N ALA A 77 -2.39 3.99 -11.32
CA ALA A 77 -1.16 3.53 -10.69
C ALA A 77 -0.02 4.51 -10.96
N GLY A 78 0.61 5.00 -9.90
CA GLY A 78 1.71 5.98 -9.98
C GLY A 78 1.27 7.45 -10.10
N LYS A 79 -0.03 7.76 -10.10
CA LYS A 79 -0.55 9.12 -10.20
C LYS A 79 -0.36 9.95 -8.93
N TYR A 80 -0.22 9.31 -7.79
CA TYR A 80 -0.11 9.94 -6.49
C TYR A 80 1.26 9.73 -5.85
N LYS A 81 1.68 10.73 -5.05
CA LYS A 81 3.03 10.79 -4.52
C LYS A 81 3.24 9.92 -3.29
N SER A 82 4.35 9.20 -3.27
CA SER A 82 4.85 8.46 -2.11
C SER A 82 6.33 8.78 -1.90
N ILE A 83 6.71 9.17 -0.68
CA ILE A 83 8.07 9.52 -0.31
C ILE A 83 8.52 8.57 0.80
N GLN A 84 9.57 7.80 0.51
CA GLN A 84 10.11 6.76 1.38
C GLN A 84 11.35 7.24 2.14
N ASN A 85 11.78 6.45 3.13
CA ASN A 85 13.01 6.64 3.91
C ASN A 85 13.08 7.99 4.62
N ILE A 86 11.93 8.43 5.17
CA ILE A 86 11.86 9.67 5.93
C ILE A 86 12.19 9.39 7.39
N SER A 87 13.34 9.89 7.85
CA SER A 87 13.72 9.79 9.26
C SER A 87 12.84 10.64 10.15
N THR A 88 12.27 10.02 11.18
CA THR A 88 11.49 10.73 12.21
C THR A 88 12.36 11.61 13.13
N GLN A 89 13.69 11.46 13.07
CA GLN A 89 14.64 12.27 13.83
C GLN A 89 14.80 13.69 13.28
N ILE A 90 14.44 13.91 11.99
CA ILE A 90 14.62 15.18 11.29
C ILE A 90 13.26 15.80 10.96
N LYS A 91 12.72 16.61 11.89
CA LYS A 91 11.40 17.26 11.75
C LYS A 91 11.20 17.98 10.42
N LYS A 92 12.22 18.66 9.90
CA LYS A 92 12.16 19.41 8.66
C LYS A 92 11.92 18.50 7.45
N ASN A 93 12.54 17.32 7.44
CA ASN A 93 12.32 16.35 6.34
C ASN A 93 10.90 15.81 6.35
N LEU A 94 10.36 15.47 7.53
CA LEU A 94 8.96 15.06 7.68
C LEU A 94 8.01 16.17 7.20
N GLU A 95 8.23 17.43 7.64
CA GLU A 95 7.40 18.56 7.22
C GLU A 95 7.43 18.77 5.70
N ASN A 96 8.62 18.73 5.11
CA ASN A 96 8.80 18.89 3.65
C ASN A 96 8.08 17.79 2.90
N SER A 97 8.23 16.53 3.32
CA SER A 97 7.60 15.37 2.67
C SER A 97 6.07 15.45 2.72
N VAL A 98 5.50 15.88 3.84
CA VAL A 98 4.04 16.08 3.94
C VAL A 98 3.59 17.21 3.01
N ASN A 99 4.28 18.34 3.00
CA ASN A 99 3.95 19.47 2.11
C ASN A 99 4.02 19.04 0.64
N GLU A 100 5.00 18.23 0.26
CA GLU A 100 5.21 17.74 -1.10
C GLU A 100 4.08 16.80 -1.53
N VAL A 101 3.59 15.93 -0.64
CA VAL A 101 2.43 15.07 -0.89
C VAL A 101 1.15 15.91 -1.03
N ILE A 102 0.98 16.94 -0.18
CA ILE A 102 -0.18 17.84 -0.27
C ILE A 102 -0.15 18.65 -1.57
N LEU A 103 1.02 19.14 -1.98
CA LEU A 103 1.19 19.88 -3.24
C LEU A 103 0.79 19.05 -4.45
N ALA A 104 1.08 17.75 -4.44
CA ALA A 104 0.68 16.85 -5.52
C ALA A 104 -0.84 16.73 -5.71
N TYR A 105 -1.66 17.04 -4.71
CA TYR A 105 -3.12 17.15 -4.88
C TYR A 105 -3.51 18.38 -5.68
N THR A 106 -2.85 19.52 -5.41
CA THR A 106 -3.09 20.78 -6.12
C THR A 106 -2.72 20.66 -7.61
N GLU A 107 -1.56 20.08 -7.90
CA GLU A 107 -1.09 19.87 -9.26
C GLU A 107 -2.03 19.00 -10.12
N LYS A 108 -2.87 18.18 -9.46
CA LYS A 108 -3.82 17.28 -10.11
C LYS A 108 -5.27 17.78 -10.06
N GLU A 109 -5.46 19.07 -9.81
CA GLU A 109 -6.80 19.69 -9.70
C GLU A 109 -7.73 19.01 -8.69
N ASN A 110 -7.15 18.29 -7.71
CA ASN A 110 -7.88 17.58 -6.66
C ASN A 110 -7.68 18.26 -5.30
N GLU A 111 -7.92 19.56 -5.21
CA GLU A 111 -7.80 20.36 -3.98
C GLU A 111 -8.94 20.09 -2.98
N ASN A 112 -9.10 18.84 -2.57
CA ASN A 112 -10.05 18.51 -1.54
C ASN A 112 -9.37 18.51 -0.17
N GLN A 113 -9.82 19.37 0.74
CA GLN A 113 -9.29 19.45 2.12
C GLN A 113 -9.53 18.17 2.94
N GLU A 114 -10.45 17.32 2.50
CA GLU A 114 -10.74 16.01 3.05
C GLU A 114 -9.79 14.91 2.55
N ASN A 115 -8.95 15.21 1.55
CA ASN A 115 -7.89 14.29 1.14
C ASN A 115 -6.94 14.06 2.31
N GLN A 116 -6.51 12.81 2.47
CA GLN A 116 -5.68 12.39 3.59
C GLN A 116 -4.21 12.27 3.17
N VAL A 117 -3.34 12.52 4.11
CA VAL A 117 -1.95 12.08 4.08
C VAL A 117 -1.83 10.86 4.98
N LEU A 118 -1.27 9.79 4.45
CA LEU A 118 -1.01 8.55 5.16
C LEU A 118 0.47 8.47 5.50
N ILE A 119 0.78 8.35 6.78
CA ILE A 119 2.11 8.04 7.29
C ILE A 119 2.13 6.58 7.68
N GLN A 120 3.11 5.85 7.19
CA GLN A 120 3.28 4.42 7.43
C GLN A 120 4.70 4.14 7.87
N ARG A 121 4.90 3.25 8.86
CA ARG A 121 6.24 2.76 9.22
C ARG A 121 6.90 2.11 8.01
N GLN A 122 8.15 2.47 7.75
CA GLN A 122 8.94 1.83 6.69
C GLN A 122 9.21 0.37 7.08
N THR A 123 8.81 -0.58 6.23
CA THR A 123 9.15 -1.98 6.45
C THR A 123 10.63 -2.19 6.19
N THR A 124 11.34 -2.77 7.14
CA THR A 124 12.74 -3.17 7.00
C THR A 124 12.85 -4.64 6.60
N ASP A 125 14.03 -5.06 6.15
CA ASP A 125 14.34 -6.46 5.81
C ASP A 125 13.41 -7.09 4.76
N VAL A 126 12.90 -6.28 3.83
CA VAL A 126 12.11 -6.76 2.70
C VAL A 126 13.00 -7.57 1.78
N ILE A 127 12.63 -8.83 1.54
CA ILE A 127 13.34 -9.77 0.64
C ILE A 127 12.73 -9.74 -0.75
N THR A 128 11.40 -9.61 -0.82
CA THR A 128 10.63 -9.52 -2.06
C THR A 128 9.53 -8.50 -1.85
N ASN A 129 9.33 -7.63 -2.81
CA ASN A 129 8.20 -6.72 -2.83
C ASN A 129 7.49 -6.77 -4.18
N GLY A 130 6.28 -6.28 -4.23
CA GLY A 130 5.55 -6.26 -5.49
C GLY A 130 4.08 -5.90 -5.34
N VAL A 131 3.39 -6.12 -6.45
CA VAL A 131 1.94 -5.95 -6.55
C VAL A 131 1.32 -7.27 -6.99
N VAL A 132 0.21 -7.63 -6.38
CA VAL A 132 -0.57 -8.79 -6.78
C VAL A 132 -2.00 -8.40 -7.13
N PHE A 133 -2.44 -8.80 -8.33
CA PHE A 133 -3.84 -8.80 -8.69
C PHE A 133 -4.44 -10.16 -8.36
N THR A 134 -5.54 -10.19 -7.62
CA THR A 134 -6.17 -11.45 -7.22
C THR A 134 -6.96 -12.12 -8.33
N ARG A 135 -7.18 -11.40 -9.44
CA ARG A 135 -7.60 -11.91 -10.76
C ARG A 135 -6.83 -11.20 -11.85
N THR A 136 -6.83 -11.75 -13.08
CA THR A 136 -6.17 -11.07 -14.20
C THR A 136 -6.87 -9.72 -14.49
N PRO A 137 -6.11 -8.61 -14.60
CA PRO A 137 -6.71 -7.28 -14.78
C PRO A 137 -7.50 -7.11 -16.06
N ASP A 138 -7.10 -7.80 -17.12
CA ASP A 138 -7.66 -7.67 -18.46
C ASP A 138 -9.04 -8.34 -18.62
N ASN A 139 -9.21 -9.54 -18.04
CA ASN A 139 -10.40 -10.36 -18.31
C ASN A 139 -10.98 -11.06 -17.06
N GLY A 140 -10.42 -10.80 -15.87
CA GLY A 140 -10.89 -11.37 -14.61
C GLY A 140 -10.69 -12.88 -14.47
N SER A 141 -9.80 -13.49 -15.28
CA SER A 141 -9.51 -14.92 -15.19
C SER A 141 -8.99 -15.32 -13.81
N PRO A 142 -9.23 -16.55 -13.35
CA PRO A 142 -8.96 -16.98 -11.98
C PRO A 142 -7.47 -17.27 -11.72
N TYR A 143 -6.63 -16.24 -11.83
CA TYR A 143 -5.21 -16.31 -11.54
C TYR A 143 -4.81 -15.20 -10.58
N TYR A 144 -4.03 -15.51 -9.57
CA TYR A 144 -3.19 -14.52 -8.90
C TYR A 144 -2.08 -14.12 -9.85
N VAL A 145 -1.99 -12.84 -10.17
CA VAL A 145 -0.94 -12.27 -11.03
C VAL A 145 -0.01 -11.45 -10.15
N ILE A 146 1.20 -11.96 -9.93
CA ILE A 146 2.16 -11.38 -9.00
C ILE A 146 3.31 -10.77 -9.82
N ASN A 147 3.42 -9.45 -9.79
CA ASN A 147 4.57 -8.71 -10.27
C ASN A 147 5.46 -8.42 -9.07
N PHE A 148 6.75 -8.79 -9.13
CA PHE A 148 7.63 -8.69 -7.97
C PHE A 148 9.09 -8.42 -8.34
N SER A 149 9.82 -7.89 -7.37
CA SER A 149 11.27 -7.74 -7.38
C SER A 149 11.87 -8.35 -6.13
N ASP A 150 13.01 -9.03 -6.26
CA ASP A 150 13.77 -9.54 -5.14
C ASP A 150 14.88 -8.54 -4.77
N SER A 151 15.06 -8.23 -3.49
CA SER A 151 16.04 -7.24 -3.00
C SER A 151 17.50 -7.56 -3.36
N LYS A 152 17.80 -8.81 -3.69
CA LYS A 152 19.13 -9.21 -4.13
C LYS A 152 19.49 -8.78 -5.55
N GLU A 153 18.49 -8.41 -6.36
CA GLU A 153 18.70 -7.98 -7.76
C GLU A 153 18.93 -6.47 -7.87
N THR A 154 18.62 -5.71 -6.82
CA THR A 154 18.76 -4.24 -6.80
C THR A 154 20.19 -3.75 -6.64
N ASP A 155 21.12 -4.57 -6.15
CA ASP A 155 22.52 -4.16 -5.93
C ASP A 155 23.36 -4.10 -7.24
N ASN A 156 22.86 -4.61 -8.37
CA ASN A 156 23.61 -4.72 -9.62
C ASN A 156 22.98 -4.07 -10.87
N VAL A 157 21.83 -3.42 -10.76
CA VAL A 157 21.19 -2.85 -11.96
C VAL A 157 20.84 -1.39 -11.78
N THR A 158 21.74 -0.53 -12.21
CA THR A 158 21.45 0.86 -12.52
C THR A 158 20.34 0.93 -13.59
N LYS A 159 19.12 1.33 -13.18
CA LYS A 159 18.03 1.79 -14.04
C LYS A 159 17.50 0.80 -15.10
N GLY A 160 16.73 -0.12 -14.65
CA GLY A 160 15.81 -0.93 -15.44
C GLY A 160 15.16 -1.90 -14.48
N GLU A 161 13.99 -1.55 -13.93
CA GLU A 161 13.25 -2.44 -13.04
C GLU A 161 12.89 -3.71 -13.79
N ILE A 162 13.65 -4.78 -13.57
CA ILE A 162 13.26 -6.11 -13.98
C ILE A 162 12.19 -6.56 -13.00
N SER A 163 10.94 -6.31 -13.33
CA SER A 163 9.84 -6.92 -12.60
C SER A 163 9.64 -8.34 -13.09
N ASN A 164 9.77 -9.30 -12.18
CA ASN A 164 9.43 -10.68 -12.45
C ASN A 164 7.91 -10.86 -12.37
N LEU A 165 7.35 -11.71 -13.23
CA LEU A 165 5.92 -12.01 -13.25
C LEU A 165 5.69 -13.49 -13.05
N ILE A 166 4.79 -13.83 -12.12
CA ILE A 166 4.26 -15.19 -11.96
C ILE A 166 2.74 -15.17 -11.94
N LYS A 167 2.12 -16.17 -12.58
CA LYS A 167 0.68 -16.43 -12.53
C LYS A 167 0.43 -17.74 -11.80
N ILE A 168 -0.43 -17.72 -10.78
CA ILE A 168 -0.81 -18.90 -10.00
C ILE A 168 -2.31 -19.11 -10.16
N PHE A 169 -2.69 -20.28 -10.71
CA PHE A 169 -4.11 -20.61 -10.87
C PHE A 169 -4.79 -20.76 -9.50
N ARG A 170 -5.89 -20.08 -9.29
CA ARG A 170 -6.57 -19.99 -7.99
C ARG A 170 -7.06 -21.35 -7.48
N ASN A 171 -7.53 -22.20 -8.37
CA ASN A 171 -8.08 -23.52 -8.04
C ASN A 171 -7.03 -24.65 -8.12
N CYS A 172 -5.74 -24.31 -8.15
CA CYS A 172 -4.71 -25.34 -8.13
C CYS A 172 -4.58 -25.97 -6.74
N GLU A 173 -4.08 -27.20 -6.71
CA GLU A 173 -3.76 -27.84 -5.43
C GLU A 173 -2.68 -27.06 -4.68
N LYS A 174 -2.91 -26.77 -3.41
CA LYS A 174 -1.96 -25.99 -2.58
C LYS A 174 -0.54 -26.58 -2.54
N LYS A 175 -0.40 -27.90 -2.77
CA LYS A 175 0.93 -28.55 -2.78
C LYS A 175 1.83 -28.10 -3.93
N ILE A 176 1.25 -27.72 -5.09
CA ILE A 176 2.00 -27.29 -6.27
C ILE A 176 2.40 -25.81 -6.23
N ILE A 177 1.82 -25.01 -5.33
CA ILE A 177 2.22 -23.62 -5.15
C ILE A 177 3.65 -23.57 -4.66
N PRO A 178 4.56 -22.84 -5.31
CA PRO A 178 5.94 -22.70 -4.85
C PRO A 178 6.00 -22.18 -3.41
N LYS A 179 6.91 -22.74 -2.59
CA LYS A 179 7.01 -22.45 -1.15
C LYS A 179 7.06 -20.94 -0.82
N LYS A 180 7.76 -20.17 -1.65
CA LYS A 180 7.88 -18.71 -1.53
C LYS A 180 6.50 -18.02 -1.49
N TRP A 181 5.56 -18.48 -2.31
CA TRP A 181 4.27 -17.83 -2.49
C TRP A 181 3.15 -18.36 -1.60
N LYS A 182 3.33 -19.53 -0.95
CA LYS A 182 2.27 -20.15 -0.13
C LYS A 182 1.75 -19.22 0.96
N LYS A 183 2.65 -18.56 1.71
CA LYS A 183 2.23 -17.62 2.76
C LYS A 183 1.45 -16.44 2.18
N LEU A 184 1.95 -15.86 1.08
CA LEU A 184 1.28 -14.76 0.41
C LEU A 184 -0.14 -15.17 -0.03
N ILE A 185 -0.30 -16.31 -0.70
CA ILE A 185 -1.64 -16.78 -1.11
C ILE A 185 -2.59 -16.92 0.06
N PHE A 186 -2.16 -17.44 1.22
CA PHE A 186 -3.02 -17.54 2.39
C PHE A 186 -3.42 -16.16 2.95
N VAL A 187 -2.53 -15.18 2.89
CA VAL A 187 -2.84 -13.80 3.27
C VAL A 187 -3.85 -13.19 2.29
N LEU A 188 -3.67 -13.40 0.98
CA LEU A 188 -4.59 -12.92 -0.05
C LEU A 188 -5.99 -13.51 0.13
N GLU A 189 -6.11 -14.82 0.36
CA GLU A 189 -7.40 -15.48 0.63
C GLU A 189 -8.09 -14.92 1.86
N GLU A 190 -7.34 -14.56 2.89
CA GLU A 190 -7.89 -13.90 4.08
C GLU A 190 -8.39 -12.49 3.76
N ILE A 191 -7.61 -11.69 3.02
CA ILE A 191 -7.99 -10.33 2.60
C ILE A 191 -9.25 -10.37 1.73
N GLU A 192 -9.31 -11.29 0.77
CA GLU A 192 -10.51 -11.52 -0.06
C GLU A 192 -11.74 -11.83 0.78
N SER A 193 -11.60 -12.68 1.81
CA SER A 193 -12.68 -13.00 2.74
C SER A 193 -13.11 -11.78 3.58
N ILE A 194 -12.15 -10.96 4.02
CA ILE A 194 -12.44 -9.73 4.78
C ILE A 194 -13.21 -8.71 3.96
N PHE A 195 -12.88 -8.57 2.67
CA PHE A 195 -13.51 -7.60 1.76
C PHE A 195 -14.67 -8.19 0.94
N GLU A 196 -14.93 -9.49 1.06
CA GLU A 196 -15.97 -10.22 0.32
C GLU A 196 -15.84 -10.04 -1.20
N THR A 197 -14.61 -9.96 -1.70
CA THR A 197 -14.29 -9.82 -3.12
C THR A 197 -12.96 -10.47 -3.47
N ASP A 198 -12.84 -10.98 -4.68
CA ASP A 198 -11.62 -11.54 -5.23
C ASP A 198 -11.07 -10.71 -6.42
N PHE A 199 -11.46 -9.45 -6.50
CA PHE A 199 -10.94 -8.44 -7.43
C PHE A 199 -10.19 -7.38 -6.65
N LEU A 200 -8.96 -7.67 -6.27
CA LEU A 200 -8.12 -6.79 -5.47
C LEU A 200 -6.78 -6.56 -6.16
N ASP A 201 -6.28 -5.36 -5.98
CA ASP A 201 -4.91 -4.92 -6.27
C ASP A 201 -4.23 -4.65 -4.93
N ILE A 202 -3.16 -5.39 -4.62
CA ILE A 202 -2.54 -5.40 -3.30
C ILE A 202 -1.03 -5.23 -3.44
N GLU A 203 -0.50 -4.15 -2.88
CA GLU A 203 0.95 -4.01 -2.66
C GLU A 203 1.37 -4.88 -1.49
N PHE A 204 2.49 -5.60 -1.63
CA PHE A 204 2.99 -6.49 -0.60
C PHE A 204 4.50 -6.43 -0.43
N GLY A 205 4.96 -6.77 0.77
CA GLY A 205 6.36 -7.06 1.08
C GLY A 205 6.50 -8.42 1.76
N ILE A 206 7.46 -9.21 1.35
CA ILE A 206 7.85 -10.46 2.03
C ILE A 206 9.11 -10.17 2.81
N THR A 207 9.05 -10.36 4.12
CA THR A 207 10.22 -10.34 5.01
C THR A 207 10.60 -11.76 5.42
N LYS A 208 11.66 -11.93 6.22
CA LYS A 208 11.99 -13.24 6.79
C LYS A 208 10.88 -13.81 7.69
N LYS A 209 10.08 -12.94 8.28
CA LYS A 209 9.06 -13.30 9.29
C LYS A 209 7.65 -13.25 8.72
N ASP A 210 7.30 -12.17 8.06
CA ASP A 210 5.92 -11.79 7.75
C ASP A 210 5.69 -11.47 6.29
N ILE A 211 4.41 -11.49 5.91
CA ILE A 211 3.87 -10.83 4.72
C ILE A 211 3.28 -9.49 5.19
N VAL A 212 3.77 -8.41 4.62
CA VAL A 212 3.36 -7.04 4.91
C VAL A 212 2.61 -6.45 3.72
#